data_659cc919b890628223d7a03a80dba320
#
_entry.id   659cc919b890628223d7a03a80dba320
#
_cell.length_a   1.000
_cell.length_b   1.000
_cell.length_c   1.000
_cell.angle_alpha   90.00
_cell.angle_beta   90.00
_cell.angle_gamma   90.00
#
_symmetry.space_group_name_H-M   'P 1'
#
loop_
_entity.id
_entity.type
_entity.pdbx_description
1 polymer ?
#
loop_
_entity_poly.entity_id
_entity_poly.type
_entity_poly.pdbx_seq_one_letter_code
_entity_poly.pdbx_strand_id
1 'polypeptide(L)'
;MKMKKKYGFSWGIPLFLIAMIGIFRMIPSWAEAYACLFYPFISTLLSAFSSLFPFSVGDCFIVGTCLWILIYPFYAWRKRKGAKKTVGTIIRVLMWVYIWFYFAWGLNYFRFPFYERTGIAKAAFSAEKFQDFLTGYVGKLNESYSKAGDTLSGWYLERYTTAGPMSKIPVAGVIQEGYGKMASRFGLVEPGKFLRVKPMLWSRLMSRVAVTGYMGPFFTEFNLNQELLSVEYPFTYAHELAHRLGIASEAEANLYAYLVTSAAQEPVPLPRSQKQL
;
A
#
# COMPACT_ATOMS: atom_id res chain seq x y z
N MET A 1 15.07 50.92 13.19
CA MET A 1 15.80 49.63 13.28
C MET A 1 14.97 48.54 12.57
N LYS A 2 15.25 48.25 11.28
CA LYS A 2 14.51 47.24 10.52
C LYS A 2 14.93 45.84 10.98
N MET A 3 14.04 45.13 11.66
CA MET A 3 14.26 43.74 12.01
C MET A 3 14.49 42.92 10.72
N LYS A 4 15.72 42.44 10.53
CA LYS A 4 15.99 41.40 9.49
C LYS A 4 15.20 40.19 9.85
N LYS A 5 14.04 39.95 9.16
CA LYS A 5 13.20 38.76 9.31
C LYS A 5 14.06 37.52 9.11
N LYS A 6 14.06 36.68 10.13
CA LYS A 6 14.70 35.37 10.26
C LYS A 6 14.36 34.41 9.12
N TYR A 7 15.03 34.50 7.97
CA TYR A 7 14.93 33.49 6.90
C TYR A 7 15.67 32.20 7.24
N GLY A 8 16.59 32.22 8.24
CA GLY A 8 17.38 31.05 8.65
C GLY A 8 16.59 29.91 9.28
N PHE A 9 15.54 30.20 10.04
CA PHE A 9 14.72 29.20 10.72
C PHE A 9 13.82 28.38 9.75
N SER A 10 13.55 28.89 8.56
CA SER A 10 12.64 28.24 7.60
C SER A 10 13.26 27.05 6.84
N TRP A 11 14.60 26.88 6.85
CA TRP A 11 15.30 25.76 6.23
C TRP A 11 15.86 24.77 7.27
N GLY A 12 16.10 25.22 8.49
CA GLY A 12 16.71 24.40 9.54
C GLY A 12 15.87 23.17 9.89
N ILE A 13 14.56 23.33 10.08
CA ILE A 13 13.67 22.22 10.42
C ILE A 13 13.60 21.17 9.32
N PRO A 14 13.31 21.50 8.04
CA PRO A 14 13.30 20.49 6.98
C PRO A 14 14.64 19.78 6.83
N LEU A 15 15.77 20.48 6.89
CA LEU A 15 17.09 19.88 6.80
C LEU A 15 17.37 18.92 7.97
N PHE A 16 16.99 19.31 9.19
CA PHE A 16 17.11 18.45 10.37
C PHE A 16 16.26 17.17 10.22
N LEU A 17 15.02 17.29 9.79
CA LEU A 17 14.15 16.12 9.58
C LEU A 17 14.66 15.20 8.47
N ILE A 18 15.20 15.76 7.38
CA ILE A 18 15.84 14.96 6.32
C ILE A 18 17.09 14.24 6.85
N ALA A 19 17.90 14.90 7.69
CA ALA A 19 19.04 14.26 8.34
C ALA A 19 18.58 13.12 9.27
N MET A 20 17.48 13.30 10.01
CA MET A 20 16.88 12.22 10.80
C MET A 20 16.46 11.02 9.92
N ILE A 21 15.83 11.25 8.78
CA ILE A 21 15.50 10.18 7.83
C ILE A 21 16.77 9.41 7.41
N GLY A 22 17.87 10.14 7.17
CA GLY A 22 19.17 9.53 6.90
C GLY A 22 19.67 8.63 8.04
N ILE A 23 19.46 9.02 9.29
CA ILE A 23 19.83 8.22 10.47
C ILE A 23 18.99 6.94 10.54
N PHE A 24 17.66 7.03 10.31
CA PHE A 24 16.79 5.84 10.25
C PHE A 24 17.24 4.84 9.18
N ARG A 25 17.71 5.34 8.03
CA ARG A 25 18.28 4.50 6.97
C ARG A 25 19.55 3.76 7.39
N MET A 26 20.37 4.39 8.24
CA MET A 26 21.65 3.81 8.70
C MET A 26 21.46 2.85 9.88
N ILE A 27 20.36 2.96 10.62
CA ILE A 27 20.10 2.18 11.83
C ILE A 27 18.76 1.45 11.71
N PRO A 28 18.72 0.24 11.09
CA PRO A 28 17.47 -0.50 10.85
C PRO A 28 16.65 -0.77 12.12
N SER A 29 17.30 -0.91 13.28
CA SER A 29 16.59 -1.09 14.56
C SER A 29 15.69 0.10 14.92
N TRP A 30 16.07 1.33 14.54
CA TRP A 30 15.21 2.50 14.73
C TRP A 30 14.02 2.49 13.80
N ALA A 31 14.22 2.06 12.55
CA ALA A 31 13.12 1.90 11.60
C ALA A 31 12.15 0.79 12.04
N GLU A 32 12.66 -0.30 12.60
CA GLU A 32 11.81 -1.35 13.19
C GLU A 32 11.03 -0.83 14.40
N ALA A 33 11.69 -0.11 15.32
CA ALA A 33 11.01 0.53 16.45
C ALA A 33 9.92 1.53 15.97
N TYR A 34 10.21 2.33 14.95
CA TYR A 34 9.21 3.19 14.33
C TYR A 34 8.03 2.38 13.79
N ALA A 35 8.29 1.32 13.04
CA ALA A 35 7.27 0.50 12.40
C ALA A 35 6.37 -0.21 13.41
N CYS A 36 6.91 -0.66 14.54
CA CYS A 36 6.17 -1.37 15.57
C CYS A 36 5.46 -0.44 16.57
N LEU A 37 6.05 0.72 16.92
CA LEU A 37 5.55 1.57 18.00
C LEU A 37 4.79 2.80 17.51
N PHE A 38 5.31 3.47 16.47
CA PHE A 38 4.78 4.77 16.04
C PHE A 38 3.88 4.66 14.80
N TYR A 39 4.30 3.87 13.82
CA TYR A 39 3.59 3.74 12.56
C TYR A 39 2.14 3.24 12.73
N PRO A 40 1.81 2.27 13.59
CA PRO A 40 0.42 1.84 13.78
C PRO A 40 -0.50 2.99 14.21
N PHE A 41 -0.02 3.88 15.08
CA PHE A 41 -0.75 5.05 15.51
C PHE A 41 -0.92 6.06 14.36
N ILE A 42 0.18 6.36 13.64
CA ILE A 42 0.17 7.27 12.48
C ILE A 42 -0.78 6.73 11.41
N SER A 43 -0.65 5.47 11.05
CA SER A 43 -1.47 4.79 10.05
C SER A 43 -2.96 4.80 10.42
N THR A 44 -3.29 4.59 11.69
CA THR A 44 -4.66 4.65 12.19
C THR A 44 -5.24 6.06 12.08
N LEU A 45 -4.48 7.08 12.48
CA LEU A 45 -4.91 8.47 12.42
C LEU A 45 -5.12 8.93 10.97
N LEU A 46 -4.16 8.64 10.09
CA LEU A 46 -4.22 9.02 8.68
C LEU A 46 -5.36 8.31 7.95
N SER A 47 -5.56 7.01 8.20
CA SER A 47 -6.67 6.28 7.60
C SER A 47 -8.02 6.66 8.18
N ALA A 48 -8.12 7.00 9.46
CA ALA A 48 -9.34 7.55 10.02
C ALA A 48 -9.74 8.85 9.32
N PHE A 49 -8.78 9.77 9.16
CA PHE A 49 -9.00 10.99 8.40
C PHE A 49 -9.40 10.71 6.94
N SER A 50 -8.64 9.88 6.25
CA SER A 50 -8.90 9.59 4.85
C SER A 50 -10.23 8.85 4.63
N SER A 51 -10.68 8.03 5.59
CA SER A 51 -11.94 7.29 5.51
C SER A 51 -13.19 8.17 5.48
N LEU A 52 -13.07 9.43 5.88
CA LEU A 52 -14.15 10.42 5.77
C LEU A 52 -14.52 10.75 4.32
N PHE A 53 -13.62 10.47 3.38
CA PHE A 53 -13.78 10.79 1.98
C PHE A 53 -14.03 9.52 1.15
N PRO A 54 -14.94 9.55 0.15
CA PRO A 54 -15.21 8.40 -0.71
C PRO A 54 -14.16 8.19 -1.81
N PHE A 55 -13.24 9.12 -1.99
CA PHE A 55 -12.17 9.12 -2.99
C PHE A 55 -10.79 9.08 -2.32
N SER A 56 -9.73 8.83 -3.09
CA SER A 56 -8.35 8.85 -2.61
C SER A 56 -7.91 10.28 -2.31
N VAL A 57 -7.67 10.57 -1.04
CA VAL A 57 -7.10 11.84 -0.57
C VAL A 57 -5.63 11.94 -0.99
N GLY A 58 -4.92 10.80 -1.01
CA GLY A 58 -3.54 10.71 -1.48
C GLY A 58 -3.39 11.13 -2.93
N ASP A 59 -4.28 10.66 -3.82
CA ASP A 59 -4.27 11.05 -5.23
C ASP A 59 -4.54 12.56 -5.40
N CYS A 60 -5.53 13.07 -4.67
CA CYS A 60 -5.83 14.51 -4.69
C CYS A 60 -4.62 15.34 -4.19
N PHE A 61 -3.91 14.87 -3.17
CA PHE A 61 -2.72 15.52 -2.65
C PHE A 61 -1.58 15.53 -3.70
N ILE A 62 -1.35 14.40 -4.37
CA ILE A 62 -0.31 14.29 -5.42
C ILE A 62 -0.66 15.21 -6.59
N VAL A 63 -1.88 15.10 -7.13
CA VAL A 63 -2.35 15.95 -8.24
C VAL A 63 -2.29 17.42 -7.87
N GLY A 64 -2.78 17.78 -6.68
CA GLY A 64 -2.73 19.16 -6.17
C GLY A 64 -1.29 19.68 -6.04
N THR A 65 -0.37 18.86 -5.57
CA THR A 65 1.06 19.22 -5.47
C THR A 65 1.68 19.42 -6.85
N CYS A 66 1.41 18.53 -7.79
CA CYS A 66 1.89 18.66 -9.18
C CYS A 66 1.34 19.93 -9.84
N LEU A 67 0.05 20.18 -9.73
CA LEU A 67 -0.58 21.39 -10.27
C LEU A 67 0.00 22.64 -9.62
N TRP A 68 0.23 22.62 -8.30
CA TRP A 68 0.83 23.75 -7.61
C TRP A 68 2.25 24.03 -8.12
N ILE A 69 3.08 22.99 -8.33
CA ILE A 69 4.44 23.13 -8.88
C ILE A 69 4.40 23.74 -10.28
N LEU A 70 3.43 23.38 -11.11
CA LEU A 70 3.29 23.90 -12.47
C LEU A 70 2.78 25.36 -12.47
N ILE A 71 1.84 25.71 -11.62
CA ILE A 71 1.18 27.03 -11.61
C ILE A 71 2.02 28.05 -10.82
N TYR A 72 2.69 27.66 -9.75
CA TYR A 72 3.40 28.58 -8.87
C TYR A 72 4.48 29.43 -9.55
N PRO A 73 5.30 28.93 -10.51
CA PRO A 73 6.27 29.74 -11.25
C PRO A 73 5.60 30.89 -12.02
N PHE A 74 4.47 30.61 -12.66
CA PHE A 74 3.70 31.64 -13.37
C PHE A 74 3.13 32.71 -12.42
N TYR A 75 2.56 32.29 -11.30
CA TYR A 75 2.13 33.20 -10.25
C TYR A 75 3.29 34.04 -9.71
N ALA A 76 4.44 33.45 -9.45
CA ALA A 76 5.63 34.11 -8.94
C ALA A 76 6.17 35.14 -9.95
N TRP A 77 6.15 34.81 -11.25
CA TRP A 77 6.51 35.70 -12.35
C TRP A 77 5.58 36.92 -12.40
N ARG A 78 4.25 36.71 -12.37
CA ARG A 78 3.29 37.85 -12.32
C ARG A 78 3.46 38.73 -11.09
N LYS A 79 3.87 38.18 -9.97
CA LYS A 79 4.15 38.92 -8.73
C LYS A 79 5.58 39.45 -8.67
N ARG A 80 6.34 39.36 -9.75
CA ARG A 80 7.75 39.82 -9.87
C ARG A 80 8.65 39.27 -8.75
N LYS A 81 8.39 38.05 -8.29
CA LYS A 81 9.27 37.34 -7.35
C LYS A 81 10.52 36.89 -8.10
N GLY A 82 11.71 37.21 -7.63
CA GLY A 82 12.96 36.79 -8.27
C GLY A 82 13.09 35.26 -8.36
N ALA A 83 13.76 34.77 -9.42
CA ALA A 83 13.92 33.32 -9.71
C ALA A 83 14.45 32.53 -8.51
N LYS A 84 15.47 33.01 -7.80
CA LYS A 84 16.02 32.36 -6.59
C LYS A 84 14.95 32.14 -5.49
N LYS A 85 14.04 33.10 -5.30
CA LYS A 85 12.96 33.00 -4.32
C LYS A 85 11.90 32.00 -4.77
N THR A 86 11.60 31.95 -6.05
CA THR A 86 10.64 31.02 -6.65
C THR A 86 11.14 29.58 -6.52
N VAL A 87 12.37 29.31 -6.98
CA VAL A 87 13.01 28.00 -6.87
C VAL A 87 13.14 27.56 -5.42
N GLY A 88 13.60 28.44 -4.53
CA GLY A 88 13.71 28.14 -3.11
C GLY A 88 12.37 27.80 -2.44
N THR A 89 11.27 28.38 -2.90
CA THR A 89 9.92 28.01 -2.39
C THR A 89 9.50 26.62 -2.87
N ILE A 90 9.74 26.29 -4.15
CA ILE A 90 9.44 24.98 -4.73
C ILE A 90 10.25 23.90 -4.00
N ILE A 91 11.57 24.10 -3.86
CA ILE A 91 12.43 23.14 -3.15
C ILE A 91 11.91 22.90 -1.72
N ARG A 92 11.51 23.95 -1.01
CA ARG A 92 10.98 23.81 0.35
C ARG A 92 9.69 22.99 0.40
N VAL A 93 8.77 23.18 -0.54
CA VAL A 93 7.55 22.36 -0.63
C VAL A 93 7.91 20.91 -0.91
N LEU A 94 8.80 20.65 -1.86
CA LEU A 94 9.27 19.29 -2.15
C LEU A 94 9.95 18.63 -0.95
N MET A 95 10.74 19.38 -0.18
CA MET A 95 11.33 18.87 1.08
C MET A 95 10.22 18.45 2.07
N TRP A 96 9.17 19.24 2.23
CA TRP A 96 8.06 18.88 3.12
C TRP A 96 7.26 17.70 2.61
N VAL A 97 7.04 17.57 1.30
CA VAL A 97 6.40 16.39 0.69
C VAL A 97 7.25 15.14 0.94
N TYR A 98 8.58 15.25 0.77
CA TYR A 98 9.53 14.17 1.05
C TYR A 98 9.50 13.75 2.53
N ILE A 99 9.56 14.73 3.45
CA ILE A 99 9.49 14.48 4.90
C ILE A 99 8.17 13.81 5.26
N TRP A 100 7.06 14.34 4.75
CA TRP A 100 5.74 13.76 4.97
C TRP A 100 5.64 12.32 4.48
N PHE A 101 6.12 12.02 3.27
CA PHE A 101 6.19 10.67 2.74
C PHE A 101 6.89 9.72 3.71
N TYR A 102 8.09 10.09 4.18
CA TYR A 102 8.87 9.22 5.05
C TYR A 102 8.24 9.03 6.42
N PHE A 103 7.80 10.10 7.06
CA PHE A 103 7.18 10.00 8.38
C PHE A 103 5.74 9.46 8.35
N ALA A 104 5.04 9.53 7.24
CA ALA A 104 3.73 8.88 7.10
C ALA A 104 3.86 7.37 6.85
N TRP A 105 4.87 6.94 6.05
CA TRP A 105 5.01 5.53 5.68
C TRP A 105 6.42 5.12 5.28
N GLY A 106 7.17 5.96 4.59
CA GLY A 106 8.41 5.60 3.90
C GLY A 106 9.54 5.08 4.80
N LEU A 107 9.54 5.37 6.12
CA LEU A 107 10.50 4.80 7.05
C LEU A 107 10.43 3.27 7.13
N ASN A 108 9.30 2.66 6.73
CA ASN A 108 9.17 1.21 6.64
C ASN A 108 10.12 0.57 5.60
N TYR A 109 10.64 1.34 4.64
CA TYR A 109 11.66 0.84 3.71
C TYR A 109 12.98 0.46 4.39
N PHE A 110 13.23 0.96 5.59
CA PHE A 110 14.50 0.78 6.29
C PHE A 110 14.42 -0.28 7.40
N ARG A 111 13.29 -1.00 7.52
CA ARG A 111 13.09 -2.11 8.46
C ARG A 111 14.07 -3.24 8.20
N PHE A 112 14.23 -4.10 9.20
CA PHE A 112 14.93 -5.36 9.00
C PHE A 112 14.31 -6.19 7.87
N PRO A 113 15.14 -6.90 7.07
CA PRO A 113 14.66 -7.86 6.08
C PRO A 113 13.81 -8.97 6.72
N PHE A 114 12.99 -9.62 5.91
CA PHE A 114 12.08 -10.70 6.34
C PHE A 114 12.74 -11.73 7.26
N TYR A 115 13.88 -12.28 6.86
CA TYR A 115 14.55 -13.35 7.61
C TYR A 115 15.06 -12.89 8.98
N GLU A 116 15.58 -11.68 9.09
CA GLU A 116 16.03 -11.11 10.37
C GLU A 116 14.86 -10.80 11.29
N ARG A 117 13.77 -10.26 10.72
CA ARG A 117 12.58 -9.88 11.47
C ARG A 117 11.81 -11.11 12.00
N THR A 118 11.75 -12.17 11.21
CA THR A 118 10.98 -13.38 11.54
C THR A 118 11.78 -14.45 12.26
N GLY A 119 13.11 -14.35 12.26
CA GLY A 119 14.01 -15.39 12.77
C GLY A 119 14.02 -16.68 11.92
N ILE A 120 13.39 -16.67 10.74
CA ILE A 120 13.37 -17.82 9.84
C ILE A 120 14.72 -17.92 9.14
N ALA A 121 15.36 -19.09 9.21
CA ALA A 121 16.63 -19.30 8.53
C ALA A 121 16.47 -19.24 7.02
N LYS A 122 17.32 -18.43 6.35
CA LYS A 122 17.35 -18.37 4.89
C LYS A 122 17.93 -19.66 4.33
N ALA A 123 17.12 -20.44 3.61
CA ALA A 123 17.61 -21.62 2.92
C ALA A 123 18.48 -21.24 1.72
N ALA A 124 19.50 -22.03 1.44
CA ALA A 124 20.25 -21.93 0.18
C ALA A 124 19.32 -22.32 -0.99
N PHE A 125 19.43 -21.60 -2.10
CA PHE A 125 18.69 -21.95 -3.30
C PHE A 125 19.13 -23.31 -3.83
N SER A 126 18.17 -24.19 -4.13
CA SER A 126 18.37 -25.45 -4.83
C SER A 126 17.37 -25.52 -5.99
N ALA A 127 17.88 -25.69 -7.20
CA ALA A 127 17.03 -25.81 -8.39
C ALA A 127 16.10 -27.02 -8.30
N GLU A 128 16.59 -28.15 -7.77
CA GLU A 128 15.80 -29.36 -7.55
C GLU A 128 14.61 -29.10 -6.60
N LYS A 129 14.88 -28.55 -5.41
CA LYS A 129 13.82 -28.21 -4.44
C LYS A 129 12.83 -27.19 -4.99
N PHE A 130 13.31 -26.27 -5.81
CA PHE A 130 12.43 -25.29 -6.46
C PHE A 130 11.54 -25.96 -7.52
N GLN A 131 12.08 -26.92 -8.29
CA GLN A 131 11.31 -27.70 -9.24
C GLN A 131 10.23 -28.54 -8.55
N ASP A 132 10.57 -29.20 -7.43
CA ASP A 132 9.62 -29.96 -6.63
C ASP A 132 8.50 -29.06 -6.09
N PHE A 133 8.86 -27.88 -5.57
CA PHE A 133 7.90 -26.89 -5.13
C PHE A 133 6.95 -26.47 -6.26
N LEU A 134 7.50 -26.16 -7.45
CA LEU A 134 6.68 -25.76 -8.62
C LEU A 134 5.72 -26.87 -9.04
N THR A 135 6.22 -28.11 -9.11
CA THR A 135 5.39 -29.28 -9.46
C THR A 135 4.25 -29.46 -8.47
N GLY A 136 4.53 -29.38 -7.18
CA GLY A 136 3.51 -29.47 -6.13
C GLY A 136 2.52 -28.31 -6.17
N TYR A 137 3.00 -27.10 -6.45
CA TYR A 137 2.16 -25.91 -6.56
C TYR A 137 1.21 -25.97 -7.75
N VAL A 138 1.72 -26.33 -8.93
CA VAL A 138 0.91 -26.53 -10.14
C VAL A 138 -0.13 -27.65 -9.96
N GLY A 139 0.27 -28.75 -9.28
CA GLY A 139 -0.65 -29.83 -8.94
C GLY A 139 -1.86 -29.34 -8.10
N LYS A 140 -1.60 -28.57 -7.04
CA LYS A 140 -2.63 -27.96 -6.19
C LYS A 140 -3.50 -26.96 -6.97
N LEU A 141 -2.89 -26.17 -7.86
CA LEU A 141 -3.61 -25.22 -8.70
C LEU A 141 -4.60 -25.94 -9.62
N ASN A 142 -4.13 -27.01 -10.30
CA ASN A 142 -4.97 -27.82 -11.19
C ASN A 142 -6.10 -28.52 -10.41
N GLU A 143 -5.82 -29.05 -9.22
CA GLU A 143 -6.85 -29.63 -8.36
C GLU A 143 -7.91 -28.61 -7.97
N SER A 144 -7.48 -27.40 -7.57
CA SER A 144 -8.38 -26.31 -7.22
C SER A 144 -9.23 -25.85 -8.39
N TYR A 145 -8.63 -25.79 -9.58
CA TYR A 145 -9.32 -25.45 -10.83
C TYR A 145 -10.37 -26.51 -11.19
N SER A 146 -10.03 -27.80 -11.11
CA SER A 146 -10.97 -28.90 -11.37
C SER A 146 -12.14 -28.87 -10.40
N LYS A 147 -11.89 -28.72 -9.09
CA LYS A 147 -12.94 -28.58 -8.08
C LYS A 147 -13.85 -27.38 -8.34
N ALA A 148 -13.28 -26.26 -8.78
CA ALA A 148 -14.06 -25.08 -9.15
C ALA A 148 -14.90 -25.35 -10.42
N GLY A 149 -14.34 -26.04 -11.41
CA GLY A 149 -15.03 -26.42 -12.64
C GLY A 149 -16.21 -27.38 -12.41
N ASP A 150 -16.04 -28.33 -11.50
CA ASP A 150 -17.09 -29.30 -11.14
C ASP A 150 -18.25 -28.64 -10.36
N THR A 151 -17.96 -27.59 -9.60
CA THR A 151 -18.91 -26.87 -8.73
C THR A 151 -19.58 -25.70 -9.45
N LEU A 152 -18.91 -25.14 -10.45
CA LEU A 152 -19.31 -23.94 -11.17
C LEU A 152 -19.67 -24.33 -12.62
N SER A 153 -20.94 -24.21 -12.98
CA SER A 153 -21.32 -24.24 -14.39
C SER A 153 -20.56 -23.20 -15.18
N GLY A 154 -20.31 -23.37 -16.48
CA GLY A 154 -19.53 -22.45 -17.31
C GLY A 154 -19.94 -20.96 -17.18
N TRP A 155 -21.25 -20.73 -16.90
CA TRP A 155 -21.81 -19.41 -16.59
C TRP A 155 -21.21 -18.76 -15.33
N TYR A 156 -20.84 -19.54 -14.31
CA TYR A 156 -20.14 -19.02 -13.12
C TYR A 156 -18.70 -18.65 -13.42
N LEU A 157 -17.97 -19.44 -14.21
CA LEU A 157 -16.59 -19.14 -14.59
C LEU A 157 -16.49 -17.80 -15.34
N GLU A 158 -17.41 -17.55 -16.29
CA GLU A 158 -17.47 -16.30 -17.02
C GLU A 158 -17.71 -15.10 -16.08
N ARG A 159 -18.53 -15.28 -15.06
CA ARG A 159 -18.84 -14.24 -14.09
C ARG A 159 -17.70 -13.93 -13.11
N TYR A 160 -16.80 -14.89 -12.85
CA TYR A 160 -15.60 -14.68 -12.04
C TYR A 160 -14.46 -14.03 -12.82
N THR A 161 -14.48 -14.15 -14.11
CA THR A 161 -13.48 -13.57 -15.01
C THR A 161 -13.87 -12.21 -15.56
N THR A 162 -15.14 -11.79 -15.42
CA THR A 162 -15.57 -10.46 -15.83
C THR A 162 -15.33 -9.44 -14.72
N ALA A 163 -14.79 -8.28 -15.10
CA ALA A 163 -14.70 -7.12 -14.21
C ALA A 163 -16.12 -6.75 -13.76
N GLY A 164 -16.44 -7.04 -12.53
CA GLY A 164 -17.72 -6.70 -11.90
C GLY A 164 -17.55 -5.61 -10.85
N PRO A 165 -18.64 -4.97 -10.42
CA PRO A 165 -18.57 -4.10 -9.26
C PRO A 165 -18.01 -4.92 -8.11
N MET A 166 -16.90 -4.48 -7.55
CA MET A 166 -16.22 -5.08 -6.40
C MET A 166 -17.25 -5.17 -5.26
N SER A 167 -18.06 -6.22 -5.29
CA SER A 167 -18.94 -6.44 -4.17
C SER A 167 -18.09 -7.08 -3.08
N LYS A 168 -17.48 -6.21 -2.23
CA LYS A 168 -18.28 -6.10 -1.08
C LYS A 168 -18.21 -7.37 -0.27
N ILE A 169 -17.05 -7.69 0.39
CA ILE A 169 -17.33 -7.73 1.72
C ILE A 169 -17.09 -8.92 2.61
N PRO A 170 -17.29 -10.14 2.31
CA PRO A 170 -16.77 -11.13 3.25
C PRO A 170 -15.24 -11.27 3.11
N VAL A 171 -14.68 -10.97 1.94
CA VAL A 171 -13.24 -11.03 1.67
C VAL A 171 -12.43 -10.20 2.65
N ALA A 172 -12.84 -8.96 2.91
CA ALA A 172 -12.12 -8.07 3.81
C ALA A 172 -11.99 -8.63 5.24
N GLY A 173 -13.08 -9.16 5.79
CA GLY A 173 -13.08 -9.75 7.13
C GLY A 173 -12.17 -10.98 7.23
N VAL A 174 -12.27 -11.90 6.26
CA VAL A 174 -11.46 -13.12 6.22
C VAL A 174 -9.97 -12.79 6.12
N ILE A 175 -9.60 -11.84 5.25
CA ILE A 175 -8.19 -11.45 5.09
C ILE A 175 -7.68 -10.72 6.32
N GLN A 176 -8.46 -9.83 6.92
CA GLN A 176 -8.06 -9.12 8.14
C GLN A 176 -7.86 -10.10 9.31
N GLU A 177 -8.76 -11.06 9.47
CA GLU A 177 -8.62 -12.13 10.47
C GLU A 177 -7.37 -13.00 10.21
N GLY A 178 -7.12 -13.34 8.93
CA GLY A 178 -5.91 -14.07 8.53
C GLY A 178 -4.64 -13.32 8.90
N TYR A 179 -4.57 -12.02 8.63
CA TYR A 179 -3.44 -11.19 9.07
C TYR A 179 -3.32 -11.11 10.60
N GLY A 180 -4.42 -10.97 11.32
CA GLY A 180 -4.42 -10.98 12.79
C GLY A 180 -3.80 -12.26 13.36
N LYS A 181 -4.18 -13.44 12.82
CA LYS A 181 -3.63 -14.74 13.22
C LYS A 181 -2.13 -14.87 12.90
N MET A 182 -1.64 -14.20 11.86
CA MET A 182 -0.23 -14.26 11.46
C MET A 182 0.64 -13.17 12.09
N ALA A 183 0.05 -12.11 12.61
CA ALA A 183 0.76 -10.93 13.05
C ALA A 183 1.87 -11.24 14.06
N SER A 184 1.58 -12.00 15.11
CA SER A 184 2.56 -12.37 16.14
C SER A 184 3.69 -13.25 15.60
N ARG A 185 3.39 -14.16 14.67
CA ARG A 185 4.37 -15.10 14.09
C ARG A 185 5.39 -14.42 13.19
N PHE A 186 4.98 -13.38 12.48
CA PHE A 186 5.80 -12.73 11.46
C PHE A 186 6.23 -11.29 11.84
N GLY A 187 6.01 -10.88 13.08
CA GLY A 187 6.34 -9.52 13.52
C GLY A 187 5.58 -8.45 12.76
N LEU A 188 4.33 -8.72 12.37
CA LEU A 188 3.45 -7.77 11.71
C LEU A 188 2.64 -7.00 12.75
N VAL A 189 2.22 -5.82 12.35
CA VAL A 189 1.22 -5.05 13.07
C VAL A 189 -0.16 -5.62 12.75
N GLU A 190 -1.03 -5.72 13.75
CA GLU A 190 -2.41 -6.16 13.52
C GLU A 190 -3.17 -5.16 12.64
N PRO A 191 -4.05 -5.66 11.75
CA PRO A 191 -4.92 -4.80 10.98
C PRO A 191 -5.74 -3.88 11.88
N GLY A 192 -5.56 -2.58 11.73
CA GLY A 192 -6.32 -1.58 12.48
C GLY A 192 -7.77 -1.47 12.00
N LYS A 193 -8.51 -0.65 12.71
CA LYS A 193 -9.88 -0.28 12.35
C LYS A 193 -9.95 0.58 11.10
N PHE A 194 -10.67 1.15 10.46
CA PHE A 194 -10.66 2.12 9.33
C PHE A 194 -10.00 1.58 8.03
N LEU A 195 -10.32 0.33 7.70
CA LEU A 195 -9.85 -0.32 6.48
C LEU A 195 -10.81 -0.10 5.31
N ARG A 196 -11.03 1.15 4.93
CA ARG A 196 -11.85 1.46 3.76
C ARG A 196 -11.00 1.38 2.50
N VAL A 197 -11.32 0.41 1.64
CA VAL A 197 -10.78 0.35 0.28
C VAL A 197 -11.36 1.49 -0.55
N LYS A 198 -10.54 2.13 -1.35
CA LYS A 198 -10.94 3.22 -2.22
C LYS A 198 -10.74 2.87 -3.69
N PRO A 199 -11.56 3.42 -4.57
CA PRO A 199 -11.34 3.29 -6.00
C PRO A 199 -10.11 4.10 -6.41
N MET A 200 -9.28 3.53 -7.28
CA MET A 200 -8.19 4.27 -7.93
C MET A 200 -8.78 5.34 -8.85
N LEU A 201 -8.24 6.56 -8.78
CA LEU A 201 -8.72 7.69 -9.60
C LEU A 201 -8.61 7.41 -11.11
N TRP A 202 -7.56 6.69 -11.53
CA TRP A 202 -7.24 6.43 -12.93
C TRP A 202 -7.33 4.93 -13.28
N SER A 203 -8.33 4.20 -12.74
CA SER A 203 -8.46 2.74 -12.89
C SER A 203 -8.26 2.27 -14.33
N ARG A 204 -8.96 2.88 -15.29
CA ARG A 204 -8.86 2.52 -16.72
C ARG A 204 -7.45 2.72 -17.32
N LEU A 205 -6.72 3.75 -16.88
CA LEU A 205 -5.34 3.98 -17.32
C LEU A 205 -4.40 2.96 -16.66
N MET A 206 -4.61 2.71 -15.38
CA MET A 206 -3.82 1.77 -14.58
C MET A 206 -3.99 0.33 -15.05
N SER A 207 -5.19 -0.05 -15.51
CA SER A 207 -5.44 -1.37 -16.13
C SER A 207 -4.56 -1.59 -17.36
N ARG A 208 -4.28 -0.55 -18.17
CA ARG A 208 -3.42 -0.66 -19.36
C ARG A 208 -1.96 -0.98 -19.05
N VAL A 209 -1.53 -0.67 -17.83
CA VAL A 209 -0.18 -0.95 -17.34
C VAL A 209 -0.16 -2.03 -16.26
N ALA A 210 -1.25 -2.83 -16.18
CA ALA A 210 -1.41 -3.96 -15.27
C ALA A 210 -1.26 -3.62 -13.78
N VAL A 211 -1.60 -2.39 -13.36
CA VAL A 211 -1.63 -2.00 -11.96
C VAL A 211 -3.00 -2.32 -11.38
N THR A 212 -3.04 -3.30 -10.47
CA THR A 212 -4.26 -3.83 -9.84
C THR A 212 -4.64 -3.10 -8.56
N GLY A 213 -3.66 -2.57 -7.85
CA GLY A 213 -3.83 -1.80 -6.63
C GLY A 213 -2.60 -0.98 -6.30
N TYR A 214 -2.67 -0.12 -5.32
CA TYR A 214 -1.53 0.53 -4.68
C TYR A 214 -1.88 1.06 -3.29
N MET A 215 -0.91 1.03 -2.41
CA MET A 215 -0.99 1.69 -1.11
C MET A 215 -0.52 3.15 -1.24
N GLY A 216 -1.39 4.09 -0.88
CA GLY A 216 -1.11 5.52 -0.88
C GLY A 216 -0.33 5.95 0.38
N PRO A 217 0.99 6.22 0.29
CA PRO A 217 1.85 6.42 1.45
C PRO A 217 1.58 7.69 2.24
N PHE A 218 0.94 8.69 1.62
CA PHE A 218 0.70 9.99 2.25
C PHE A 218 -0.43 9.99 3.29
N PHE A 219 -1.42 9.10 3.11
CA PHE A 219 -2.59 9.01 4.00
C PHE A 219 -2.92 7.57 4.38
N THR A 220 -2.00 6.63 4.14
CA THR A 220 -2.11 5.21 4.46
C THR A 220 -3.41 4.57 3.94
N GLU A 221 -3.84 5.05 2.78
CA GLU A 221 -4.96 4.51 2.02
C GLU A 221 -4.48 3.34 1.18
N PHE A 222 -5.31 2.34 0.97
CA PHE A 222 -5.07 1.44 -0.14
C PHE A 222 -6.21 1.48 -1.15
N ASN A 223 -5.81 1.55 -2.40
CA ASN A 223 -6.67 1.82 -3.51
C ASN A 223 -6.66 0.61 -4.44
N LEU A 224 -7.83 0.15 -4.84
CA LEU A 224 -7.95 -0.97 -5.77
C LEU A 224 -8.52 -0.51 -7.10
N ASN A 225 -8.05 -1.14 -8.16
CA ASN A 225 -8.52 -0.88 -9.50
C ASN A 225 -9.99 -1.34 -9.63
N GLN A 226 -10.84 -0.48 -10.18
CA GLN A 226 -12.26 -0.80 -10.37
C GLN A 226 -12.53 -1.83 -11.47
N GLU A 227 -11.55 -2.03 -12.36
CA GLU A 227 -11.61 -3.01 -13.44
C GLU A 227 -10.97 -4.36 -13.05
N LEU A 228 -10.63 -4.51 -11.75
CA LEU A 228 -10.05 -5.73 -11.22
C LEU A 228 -11.00 -6.91 -11.37
N LEU A 229 -10.50 -8.03 -11.85
CA LEU A 229 -11.27 -9.26 -11.93
C LEU A 229 -11.68 -9.75 -10.53
N SER A 230 -12.86 -10.31 -10.40
CA SER A 230 -13.34 -10.79 -9.10
C SER A 230 -12.42 -11.84 -8.47
N VAL A 231 -11.78 -12.67 -9.30
CA VAL A 231 -10.83 -13.70 -8.87
C VAL A 231 -9.51 -13.10 -8.35
N GLU A 232 -9.11 -11.94 -8.84
CA GLU A 232 -7.86 -11.26 -8.41
C GLU A 232 -8.06 -10.45 -7.13
N TYR A 233 -9.30 -10.09 -6.83
CA TYR A 233 -9.62 -9.17 -5.75
C TYR A 233 -9.10 -9.61 -4.37
N PRO A 234 -9.27 -10.87 -3.91
CA PRO A 234 -8.81 -11.31 -2.60
C PRO A 234 -7.29 -11.18 -2.44
N PHE A 235 -6.55 -11.59 -3.48
CA PHE A 235 -5.09 -11.52 -3.46
C PHE A 235 -4.59 -10.08 -3.48
N THR A 236 -5.14 -9.25 -4.37
CA THR A 236 -4.77 -7.83 -4.46
C THR A 236 -5.11 -7.09 -3.16
N TYR A 237 -6.29 -7.36 -2.58
CA TYR A 237 -6.67 -6.80 -1.28
C TYR A 237 -5.65 -7.18 -0.19
N ALA A 238 -5.27 -8.45 -0.10
CA ALA A 238 -4.30 -8.92 0.87
C ALA A 238 -2.92 -8.30 0.65
N HIS A 239 -2.48 -8.17 -0.60
CA HIS A 239 -1.23 -7.54 -0.98
C HIS A 239 -1.16 -6.06 -0.55
N GLU A 240 -2.16 -5.27 -0.89
CA GLU A 240 -2.20 -3.86 -0.52
C GLU A 240 -2.34 -3.66 1.00
N LEU A 241 -3.04 -4.57 1.66
CA LEU A 241 -3.10 -4.58 3.11
C LEU A 241 -1.73 -4.84 3.74
N ALA A 242 -0.90 -5.74 3.17
CA ALA A 242 0.48 -5.94 3.63
C ALA A 242 1.28 -4.64 3.60
N HIS A 243 1.21 -3.89 2.50
CA HIS A 243 1.87 -2.59 2.41
C HIS A 243 1.35 -1.61 3.48
N ARG A 244 0.05 -1.60 3.72
CA ARG A 244 -0.52 -0.76 4.78
C ARG A 244 -0.10 -1.20 6.19
N LEU A 245 0.22 -2.47 6.39
CA LEU A 245 0.80 -2.97 7.65
C LEU A 245 2.31 -2.69 7.80
N GLY A 246 2.89 -1.91 6.90
CA GLY A 246 4.29 -1.47 6.94
C GLY A 246 5.26 -2.44 6.28
N ILE A 247 4.78 -3.28 5.38
CA ILE A 247 5.62 -4.12 4.52
C ILE A 247 5.93 -3.38 3.23
N ALA A 248 7.20 -2.99 3.05
CA ALA A 248 7.62 -2.23 1.88
C ALA A 248 8.08 -3.12 0.71
N SER A 249 8.45 -4.35 0.98
CA SER A 249 8.92 -5.31 -0.03
C SER A 249 7.77 -5.95 -0.78
N GLU A 250 7.77 -5.85 -2.12
CA GLU A 250 6.80 -6.52 -3.00
C GLU A 250 6.80 -8.04 -2.82
N ALA A 251 8.01 -8.63 -2.69
CA ALA A 251 8.14 -10.06 -2.49
C ALA A 251 7.51 -10.52 -1.16
N GLU A 252 7.66 -9.72 -0.09
CA GLU A 252 7.02 -10.02 1.18
C GLU A 252 5.51 -9.80 1.12
N ALA A 253 5.04 -8.73 0.47
CA ALA A 253 3.63 -8.46 0.30
C ALA A 253 2.93 -9.60 -0.47
N ASN A 254 3.55 -10.09 -1.54
CA ASN A 254 3.09 -11.26 -2.28
C ASN A 254 3.08 -12.54 -1.42
N LEU A 255 4.13 -12.77 -0.63
CA LEU A 255 4.19 -13.91 0.28
C LEU A 255 3.06 -13.88 1.31
N TYR A 256 2.86 -12.74 1.97
CA TYR A 256 1.80 -12.60 2.96
C TYR A 256 0.40 -12.70 2.34
N ALA A 257 0.19 -12.11 1.17
CA ALA A 257 -1.05 -12.25 0.44
C ALA A 257 -1.36 -13.71 0.12
N TYR A 258 -0.36 -14.45 -0.37
CA TYR A 258 -0.50 -15.89 -0.62
C TYR A 258 -0.82 -16.67 0.66
N LEU A 259 -0.09 -16.44 1.74
CA LEU A 259 -0.31 -17.17 3.00
C LEU A 259 -1.70 -16.92 3.57
N VAL A 260 -2.16 -15.66 3.56
CA VAL A 260 -3.48 -15.29 4.09
C VAL A 260 -4.61 -15.86 3.22
N THR A 261 -4.50 -15.75 1.91
CA THR A 261 -5.55 -16.23 1.00
C THR A 261 -5.58 -17.75 0.90
N SER A 262 -4.42 -18.43 1.04
CA SER A 262 -4.35 -19.90 1.02
C SER A 262 -4.82 -20.54 2.34
N ALA A 263 -4.68 -19.84 3.47
CA ALA A 263 -5.10 -20.32 4.77
C ALA A 263 -6.60 -20.12 5.03
N ALA A 264 -7.31 -19.42 4.16
CA ALA A 264 -8.75 -19.25 4.24
C ALA A 264 -9.42 -20.63 4.10
N GLN A 265 -9.98 -21.15 5.19
CA GLN A 265 -10.58 -22.49 5.24
C GLN A 265 -11.90 -22.61 4.48
N GLU A 266 -12.52 -21.49 4.20
CA GLU A 266 -13.72 -21.41 3.34
C GLU A 266 -13.34 -20.82 1.99
N PRO A 267 -13.86 -21.36 0.88
CA PRO A 267 -13.81 -20.64 -0.36
C PRO A 267 -14.44 -19.27 -0.09
N VAL A 268 -13.66 -18.21 -0.31
CA VAL A 268 -14.13 -16.84 -0.10
C VAL A 268 -15.51 -16.74 -0.74
N PRO A 269 -16.57 -16.48 0.02
CA PRO A 269 -17.92 -16.52 -0.53
C PRO A 269 -18.01 -15.48 -1.63
N LEU A 270 -18.12 -15.96 -2.84
CA LEU A 270 -18.33 -15.10 -3.98
C LEU A 270 -19.77 -14.57 -3.92
N PRO A 271 -20.01 -13.32 -4.22
CA PRO A 271 -21.31 -12.72 -4.02
C PRO A 271 -22.38 -13.50 -4.76
N ARG A 272 -23.36 -14.01 -4.02
CA ARG A 272 -24.57 -14.55 -4.61
C ARG A 272 -25.24 -13.41 -5.39
N SER A 273 -25.41 -13.62 -6.69
CA SER A 273 -26.26 -12.73 -7.47
C SER A 273 -27.63 -12.69 -6.82
N GLN A 274 -28.06 -11.52 -6.40
CA GLN A 274 -29.49 -11.31 -6.25
C GLN A 274 -30.13 -11.66 -7.62
N LYS A 275 -30.90 -12.72 -7.66
CA LYS A 275 -31.81 -12.96 -8.76
C LYS A 275 -32.72 -11.74 -8.84
N GLN A 276 -32.49 -10.90 -9.83
CA GLN A 276 -33.56 -10.01 -10.26
C GLN A 276 -34.61 -10.89 -10.90
N LEU A 277 -35.73 -10.95 -10.20
CA LEU A 277 -37.02 -11.38 -10.79
C LEU A 277 -37.44 -10.37 -11.86
#